data_f1f076232f68b42bdc8552781c61fe93
#
_entry.id   f1f076232f68b42bdc8552781c61fe93
#
_cell.length_a   1.000
_cell.length_b   1.000
_cell.length_c   1.000
_cell.angle_alpha   90.00
_cell.angle_beta   90.00
_cell.angle_gamma   90.00
#
_symmetry.space_group_name_H-M   'P 1'
#
loop_
_entity.id
_entity.type
_entity.pdbx_description
1 polymer ?
#
loop_
_entity_poly.entity_id
_entity_poly.type
_entity_poly.pdbx_seq_one_letter_code
_entity_poly.pdbx_strand_id
1 'polypeptide(L)'
;MKKMAVLSTKPEGHTAARMTILPLVVHELCYEIGGKRLLDSLSFHTDVGPRTVVLGPNGAGKSLLLRLCHGLLQPSAGTITWAGSAPATVRGCQAMVFQRPVLLRRSTAANITYVLRLQGMPRRQRRAMVTETLEQAGLLPLAARPARVLSGGEQQRLALARAWALKPQVLFLDEPTASLDPAATRAVEALLDHIHHTGTKIIMTTHDLGQARRLADEVLFLHHGRLAEYAPATAFFSNPQSKEAAAFLEGKLLW
;
A
#
# COMPACT_ATOMS: atom_id res chain seq x y z
N MET A 1 50.89 -43.85 1.12
CA MET A 1 49.74 -43.36 0.32
C MET A 1 48.87 -42.49 1.21
N LYS A 2 48.97 -41.15 1.12
CA LYS A 2 48.20 -40.19 1.89
C LYS A 2 46.91 -39.86 1.13
N LYS A 3 45.74 -40.12 1.75
CA LYS A 3 44.43 -39.67 1.23
C LYS A 3 44.27 -38.16 1.48
N MET A 4 44.21 -37.42 0.41
CA MET A 4 43.82 -36.00 0.42
C MET A 4 42.32 -35.90 0.66
N ALA A 5 41.92 -35.23 1.75
CA ALA A 5 40.53 -34.88 2.03
C ALA A 5 40.19 -33.63 1.19
N VAL A 6 39.21 -33.77 0.30
CA VAL A 6 38.60 -32.65 -0.44
C VAL A 6 37.63 -31.95 0.48
N LEU A 7 37.96 -30.75 0.93
CA LEU A 7 37.07 -29.84 1.64
C LEU A 7 36.05 -29.29 0.63
N SER A 8 34.80 -29.77 0.73
CA SER A 8 33.65 -29.23 0.05
C SER A 8 33.29 -27.89 0.71
N THR A 9 33.61 -26.77 0.10
CA THR A 9 33.10 -25.46 0.47
C THR A 9 31.65 -25.37 -0.01
N LYS A 10 30.74 -25.32 0.96
CA LYS A 10 29.34 -24.90 0.71
C LYS A 10 29.35 -23.46 0.16
N PRO A 11 28.60 -23.15 -0.90
CA PRO A 11 28.49 -21.77 -1.34
C PRO A 11 27.73 -20.99 -0.26
N GLU A 12 28.37 -19.93 0.24
CA GLU A 12 27.73 -18.91 1.07
C GLU A 12 26.56 -18.30 0.30
N GLY A 13 25.41 -18.27 0.98
CA GLY A 13 24.17 -17.79 0.40
C GLY A 13 24.29 -16.34 -0.08
N HIS A 14 24.43 -16.16 -1.36
CA HIS A 14 24.18 -14.88 -2.01
C HIS A 14 22.70 -14.56 -1.77
N THR A 15 22.46 -13.54 -0.96
CA THR A 15 21.16 -12.87 -0.90
C THR A 15 20.98 -12.25 -2.28
N ALA A 16 20.30 -12.95 -3.18
CA ALA A 16 19.95 -12.42 -4.49
C ALA A 16 19.20 -11.11 -4.23
N ALA A 17 19.75 -10.00 -4.68
CA ALA A 17 19.10 -8.70 -4.61
C ALA A 17 17.72 -8.88 -5.25
N ARG A 18 16.64 -8.73 -4.46
CA ARG A 18 15.27 -8.83 -4.98
C ARG A 18 15.16 -7.76 -6.04
N MET A 19 15.00 -8.15 -7.30
CA MET A 19 14.74 -7.19 -8.38
C MET A 19 13.52 -6.37 -7.99
N THR A 20 13.62 -5.04 -8.08
CA THR A 20 12.50 -4.16 -7.80
C THR A 20 11.42 -4.35 -8.86
N ILE A 21 10.15 -4.32 -8.43
CA ILE A 21 9.01 -4.28 -9.36
C ILE A 21 8.69 -2.86 -9.84
N LEU A 22 9.32 -1.85 -9.28
CA LEU A 22 9.18 -0.43 -9.68
C LEU A 22 10.14 -0.10 -10.84
N PRO A 23 9.81 0.86 -11.72
CA PRO A 23 8.67 1.79 -11.61
C PRO A 23 7.32 1.16 -11.93
N LEU A 24 6.25 1.75 -11.35
CA LEU A 24 4.88 1.60 -11.85
C LEU A 24 4.68 2.61 -12.99
N VAL A 25 4.28 2.13 -14.16
CA VAL A 25 3.92 2.97 -15.31
C VAL A 25 2.48 2.71 -15.68
N VAL A 26 1.68 3.77 -15.76
CA VAL A 26 0.29 3.78 -16.20
C VAL A 26 0.20 4.64 -17.44
N HIS A 27 -0.37 4.09 -18.52
CA HIS A 27 -0.48 4.77 -19.80
C HIS A 27 -1.90 4.68 -20.35
N GLU A 28 -2.53 5.83 -20.57
CA GLU A 28 -3.89 6.01 -21.11
C GLU A 28 -4.94 5.10 -20.47
N LEU A 29 -4.83 4.89 -19.16
CA LEU A 29 -5.69 4.00 -18.41
C LEU A 29 -7.14 4.46 -18.43
N CYS A 30 -8.02 3.61 -18.96
CA CYS A 30 -9.46 3.79 -18.91
C CYS A 30 -10.12 2.64 -18.16
N TYR A 31 -11.21 2.96 -17.46
CA TYR A 31 -12.05 1.96 -16.81
C TYR A 31 -13.51 2.30 -16.96
N GLU A 32 -14.29 1.37 -17.51
CA GLU A 32 -15.70 1.54 -17.81
C GLU A 32 -16.53 0.38 -17.26
N ILE A 33 -17.68 0.68 -16.73
CA ILE A 33 -18.67 -0.30 -16.26
C ILE A 33 -20.06 0.15 -16.69
N GLY A 34 -20.83 -0.73 -17.33
CA GLY A 34 -22.20 -0.46 -17.75
C GLY A 34 -22.33 0.77 -18.66
N GLY A 35 -21.37 0.99 -19.56
CA GLY A 35 -21.34 2.14 -20.46
C GLY A 35 -20.93 3.47 -19.79
N LYS A 36 -20.65 3.45 -18.48
CA LYS A 36 -20.16 4.64 -17.77
C LYS A 36 -18.65 4.58 -17.58
N ARG A 37 -17.95 5.59 -18.12
CA ARG A 37 -16.50 5.77 -17.92
C ARG A 37 -16.23 6.34 -16.54
N LEU A 38 -15.51 5.59 -15.71
CA LEU A 38 -15.18 5.94 -14.33
C LEU A 38 -13.74 6.42 -14.18
N LEU A 39 -12.83 5.97 -15.07
CA LEU A 39 -11.49 6.52 -15.23
C LEU A 39 -11.26 6.77 -16.72
N ASP A 40 -10.63 7.88 -17.05
CA ASP A 40 -10.49 8.37 -18.41
C ASP A 40 -9.07 8.84 -18.70
N SER A 41 -8.34 8.03 -19.48
CA SER A 41 -7.01 8.32 -20.05
C SER A 41 -5.97 8.79 -19.04
N LEU A 42 -5.88 8.10 -17.88
CA LEU A 42 -4.87 8.42 -16.87
C LEU A 42 -3.49 7.96 -17.33
N SER A 43 -2.50 8.86 -17.26
CA SER A 43 -1.09 8.53 -17.53
C SER A 43 -0.20 9.13 -16.45
N PHE A 44 0.60 8.29 -15.80
CA PHE A 44 1.61 8.69 -14.80
C PHE A 44 2.62 7.58 -14.59
N HIS A 45 3.71 7.91 -13.92
CA HIS A 45 4.65 6.91 -13.41
C HIS A 45 5.03 7.25 -11.96
N THR A 46 5.41 6.24 -11.18
CA THR A 46 5.92 6.44 -9.84
C THR A 46 7.07 5.46 -9.55
N ASP A 47 8.11 5.97 -8.90
CA ASP A 47 9.36 5.28 -8.66
C ASP A 47 9.49 4.73 -7.23
N VAL A 48 10.62 4.10 -6.96
CA VAL A 48 11.06 3.71 -5.61
C VAL A 48 11.27 4.96 -4.76
N GLY A 49 10.93 4.90 -3.50
CA GLY A 49 11.21 5.93 -2.51
C GLY A 49 9.96 6.74 -2.14
N PRO A 50 9.53 7.76 -2.90
CA PRO A 50 8.48 8.67 -2.47
C PRO A 50 7.15 7.98 -2.11
N ARG A 51 6.48 8.43 -1.04
CA ARG A 51 5.09 8.03 -0.73
C ARG A 51 4.15 8.77 -1.67
N THR A 52 3.38 8.02 -2.45
CA THR A 52 2.40 8.56 -3.38
C THR A 52 1.03 8.63 -2.70
N VAL A 53 0.47 9.83 -2.58
CA VAL A 53 -0.88 10.03 -2.07
C VAL A 53 -1.82 10.40 -3.21
N VAL A 54 -2.87 9.60 -3.40
CA VAL A 54 -3.93 9.86 -4.37
C VAL A 54 -5.01 10.67 -3.68
N LEU A 55 -5.13 11.94 -4.03
CA LEU A 55 -6.13 12.88 -3.53
C LEU A 55 -7.27 13.07 -4.54
N GLY A 56 -8.36 13.61 -4.05
CA GLY A 56 -9.52 14.00 -4.87
C GLY A 56 -10.84 13.82 -4.13
N PRO A 57 -11.93 14.41 -4.64
CA PRO A 57 -13.26 14.30 -4.05
C PRO A 57 -13.77 12.85 -4.04
N ASN A 58 -14.86 12.62 -3.29
CA ASN A 58 -15.54 11.33 -3.31
C ASN A 58 -16.08 11.03 -4.72
N GLY A 59 -15.92 9.79 -5.17
CA GLY A 59 -16.31 9.41 -6.52
C GLY A 59 -15.29 9.73 -7.63
N ALA A 60 -14.15 10.38 -7.33
CA ALA A 60 -13.11 10.71 -8.31
C ALA A 60 -12.40 9.49 -8.93
N GLY A 61 -12.62 8.26 -8.41
CA GLY A 61 -12.01 7.05 -8.95
C GLY A 61 -10.78 6.55 -8.18
N LYS A 62 -10.43 7.15 -7.03
CA LYS A 62 -9.22 6.83 -6.24
C LYS A 62 -9.08 5.34 -5.92
N SER A 63 -10.09 4.73 -5.31
CA SER A 63 -10.09 3.29 -4.96
C SER A 63 -10.06 2.38 -6.19
N LEU A 64 -10.65 2.82 -7.32
CA LEU A 64 -10.60 2.08 -8.58
C LEU A 64 -9.17 2.08 -9.13
N LEU A 65 -8.49 3.22 -9.11
CA LEU A 65 -7.10 3.33 -9.54
C LEU A 65 -6.20 2.37 -8.75
N LEU A 66 -6.31 2.34 -7.41
CA LEU A 66 -5.52 1.42 -6.59
C LEU A 66 -5.77 -0.05 -6.96
N ARG A 67 -7.04 -0.44 -7.15
CA ARG A 67 -7.41 -1.82 -7.50
C ARG A 67 -6.91 -2.23 -8.88
N LEU A 68 -6.90 -1.31 -9.84
CA LEU A 68 -6.36 -1.53 -11.18
C LEU A 68 -4.83 -1.68 -11.13
N CYS A 69 -4.12 -0.78 -10.44
CA CYS A 69 -2.66 -0.86 -10.28
C CYS A 69 -2.23 -2.15 -9.57
N HIS A 70 -2.99 -2.61 -8.55
CA HIS A 70 -2.75 -3.89 -7.87
C HIS A 70 -3.09 -5.11 -8.75
N GLY A 71 -3.87 -4.95 -9.81
CA GLY A 71 -4.34 -6.04 -10.67
C GLY A 71 -5.55 -6.79 -10.13
N LEU A 72 -6.32 -6.21 -9.20
CA LEU A 72 -7.62 -6.74 -8.75
C LEU A 72 -8.73 -6.49 -9.78
N LEU A 73 -8.57 -5.45 -10.59
CA LEU A 73 -9.43 -5.15 -11.72
C LEU A 73 -8.59 -5.12 -13.00
N GLN A 74 -9.24 -5.35 -14.14
CA GLN A 74 -8.64 -5.21 -15.46
C GLN A 74 -9.06 -3.88 -16.06
N PRO A 75 -8.17 -3.11 -16.68
CA PRO A 75 -8.53 -1.89 -17.40
C PRO A 75 -9.40 -2.20 -18.62
N SER A 76 -10.29 -1.28 -18.99
CA SER A 76 -11.07 -1.35 -20.22
C SER A 76 -10.24 -0.93 -21.44
N ALA A 77 -9.26 -0.02 -21.25
CA ALA A 77 -8.26 0.37 -22.24
C ALA A 77 -7.02 0.93 -21.53
N GLY A 78 -5.92 1.09 -22.27
CA GLY A 78 -4.63 1.51 -21.73
C GLY A 78 -3.85 0.37 -21.08
N THR A 79 -2.72 0.71 -20.44
CA THR A 79 -1.80 -0.29 -19.87
C THR A 79 -1.32 0.11 -18.49
N ILE A 80 -1.05 -0.92 -17.67
CA ILE A 80 -0.39 -0.79 -16.36
C ILE A 80 0.77 -1.78 -16.34
N THR A 81 1.97 -1.29 -16.07
CA THR A 81 3.16 -2.15 -15.98
C THR A 81 3.99 -1.83 -14.74
N TRP A 82 4.65 -2.86 -14.24
CA TRP A 82 5.55 -2.84 -13.09
C TRP A 82 6.94 -3.29 -13.55
N ALA A 83 7.89 -2.35 -13.70
CA ALA A 83 9.18 -2.62 -14.34
C ALA A 83 9.02 -3.42 -15.66
N GLY A 84 8.03 -3.04 -16.48
CA GLY A 84 7.68 -3.73 -17.74
C GLY A 84 6.80 -4.97 -17.60
N SER A 85 6.52 -5.46 -16.39
CA SER A 85 5.69 -6.64 -16.13
C SER A 85 4.23 -6.27 -15.88
N ALA A 86 3.29 -7.15 -16.26
CA ALA A 86 1.87 -6.95 -15.96
C ALA A 86 1.57 -7.07 -14.44
N PRO A 87 0.55 -6.36 -13.90
CA PRO A 87 0.21 -6.39 -12.47
C PRO A 87 -0.01 -7.80 -11.91
N ALA A 88 -0.62 -8.69 -12.68
CA ALA A 88 -0.87 -10.07 -12.26
C ALA A 88 0.42 -10.86 -11.97
N THR A 89 1.50 -10.58 -12.69
CA THR A 89 2.80 -11.26 -12.56
C THR A 89 3.50 -10.90 -11.25
N VAL A 90 3.36 -9.64 -10.80
CA VAL A 90 4.06 -9.09 -9.63
C VAL A 90 3.19 -9.04 -8.37
N ARG A 91 1.98 -9.60 -8.42
CA ARG A 91 1.01 -9.57 -7.31
C ARG A 91 1.59 -10.09 -5.99
N GLY A 92 2.48 -11.09 -6.03
CA GLY A 92 3.14 -11.62 -4.84
C GLY A 92 4.12 -10.64 -4.15
N CYS A 93 4.49 -9.55 -4.82
CA CYS A 93 5.35 -8.49 -4.30
C CYS A 93 4.55 -7.27 -3.82
N GLN A 94 3.23 -7.34 -3.88
CA GLN A 94 2.31 -6.26 -3.52
C GLN A 94 1.37 -6.71 -2.41
N ALA A 95 0.88 -5.74 -1.63
CA ALA A 95 -0.21 -5.97 -0.68
C ALA A 95 -1.19 -4.80 -0.73
N MET A 96 -2.46 -5.07 -0.38
CA MET A 96 -3.50 -4.03 -0.32
C MET A 96 -4.28 -4.13 0.98
N VAL A 97 -4.50 -2.98 1.61
CA VAL A 97 -5.37 -2.81 2.77
C VAL A 97 -6.54 -1.92 2.36
N PHE A 98 -7.74 -2.44 2.52
CA PHE A 98 -8.98 -1.75 2.17
C PHE A 98 -9.43 -0.82 3.29
N GLN A 99 -10.24 0.16 2.97
CA GLN A 99 -10.86 1.11 3.91
C GLN A 99 -11.52 0.41 5.12
N ARG A 100 -12.26 -0.68 4.85
CA ARG A 100 -12.77 -1.56 5.91
C ARG A 100 -11.92 -2.81 5.98
N PRO A 101 -11.12 -3.00 7.06
CA PRO A 101 -10.21 -4.12 7.16
C PRO A 101 -10.97 -5.45 7.25
N VAL A 102 -10.62 -6.39 6.38
CA VAL A 102 -11.14 -7.77 6.44
C VAL A 102 -10.20 -8.60 7.30
N LEU A 103 -10.67 -9.00 8.48
CA LEU A 103 -9.90 -9.82 9.42
C LEU A 103 -10.49 -11.23 9.53
N LEU A 104 -9.60 -12.20 9.74
CA LEU A 104 -10.02 -13.58 9.99
C LEU A 104 -10.65 -13.68 11.38
N ARG A 105 -11.67 -14.53 11.53
CA ARG A 105 -12.30 -14.86 12.83
C ARG A 105 -11.37 -15.72 13.69
N ARG A 106 -10.20 -15.17 14.03
CA ARG A 106 -9.11 -15.77 14.78
C ARG A 106 -8.50 -14.76 15.73
N SER A 107 -7.55 -15.17 16.57
CA SER A 107 -6.79 -14.23 17.40
C SER A 107 -5.95 -13.26 16.54
N THR A 108 -5.54 -12.17 17.15
CA THR A 108 -4.65 -11.16 16.57
C THR A 108 -3.38 -11.80 15.99
N ALA A 109 -2.68 -12.61 16.79
CA ALA A 109 -1.48 -13.33 16.33
C ALA A 109 -1.78 -14.36 15.23
N ALA A 110 -2.94 -15.02 15.29
CA ALA A 110 -3.32 -16.02 14.28
C ALA A 110 -3.65 -15.40 12.91
N ASN A 111 -4.05 -14.12 12.86
CA ASN A 111 -4.22 -13.39 11.61
C ASN A 111 -2.89 -13.23 10.86
N ILE A 112 -1.80 -12.88 11.54
CA ILE A 112 -0.46 -12.76 10.95
C ILE A 112 0.12 -14.15 10.67
N THR A 113 0.00 -15.08 11.62
CA THR A 113 0.46 -16.47 11.44
C THR A 113 -0.10 -17.11 10.17
N TYR A 114 -1.36 -16.81 9.84
CA TYR A 114 -2.04 -17.39 8.68
C TYR A 114 -1.35 -17.00 7.36
N VAL A 115 -1.08 -15.73 7.14
CA VAL A 115 -0.47 -15.25 5.88
C VAL A 115 0.98 -15.75 5.73
N LEU A 116 1.75 -15.76 6.82
CA LEU A 116 3.12 -16.29 6.82
C LEU A 116 3.15 -17.80 6.55
N ARG A 117 2.12 -18.54 7.00
CA ARG A 117 1.96 -19.96 6.68
C ARG A 117 1.66 -20.18 5.20
N LEU A 118 0.83 -19.34 4.60
CA LEU A 118 0.54 -19.41 3.15
C LEU A 118 1.79 -19.17 2.30
N GLN A 119 2.74 -18.37 2.78
CA GLN A 119 4.06 -18.20 2.15
C GLN A 119 5.03 -19.35 2.40
N GLY A 120 4.61 -20.42 3.07
CA GLY A 120 5.47 -21.58 3.34
C GLY A 120 6.52 -21.34 4.44
N MET A 121 6.44 -20.22 5.20
CA MET A 121 7.43 -19.90 6.22
C MET A 121 7.51 -20.99 7.30
N PRO A 122 8.71 -21.50 7.68
CA PRO A 122 8.88 -22.51 8.72
C PRO A 122 8.35 -22.05 10.09
N ARG A 123 7.80 -22.98 10.88
CA ARG A 123 7.11 -22.66 12.15
C ARG A 123 7.97 -21.81 13.11
N ARG A 124 9.27 -22.11 13.24
CA ARG A 124 10.18 -21.37 14.14
C ARG A 124 10.34 -19.91 13.71
N GLN A 125 10.61 -19.68 12.42
CA GLN A 125 10.77 -18.33 11.87
C GLN A 125 9.44 -17.55 11.94
N ARG A 126 8.32 -18.22 11.64
CA ARG A 126 6.98 -17.64 11.70
C ARG A 126 6.62 -17.11 13.08
N ARG A 127 6.97 -17.86 14.16
CA ARG A 127 6.71 -17.42 15.55
C ARG A 127 7.47 -16.15 15.89
N ALA A 128 8.75 -16.06 15.54
CA ALA A 128 9.55 -14.86 15.75
C ALA A 128 8.99 -13.67 14.97
N MET A 129 8.70 -13.84 13.68
CA MET A 129 8.14 -12.80 12.82
C MET A 129 6.78 -12.28 13.32
N VAL A 130 5.90 -13.17 13.81
CA VAL A 130 4.60 -12.76 14.39
C VAL A 130 4.80 -11.87 15.60
N THR A 131 5.71 -12.25 16.52
CA THR A 131 6.00 -11.44 17.73
C THR A 131 6.55 -10.08 17.35
N GLU A 132 7.56 -10.02 16.50
CA GLU A 132 8.16 -8.80 16.00
C GLU A 132 7.13 -7.88 15.32
N THR A 133 6.33 -8.43 14.40
CA THR A 133 5.31 -7.67 13.68
C THR A 133 4.25 -7.09 14.62
N LEU A 134 3.81 -7.86 15.62
CA LEU A 134 2.85 -7.40 16.62
C LEU A 134 3.43 -6.32 17.54
N GLU A 135 4.69 -6.44 17.91
CA GLU A 135 5.40 -5.43 18.71
C GLU A 135 5.47 -4.10 17.97
N GLN A 136 5.92 -4.12 16.72
CA GLN A 136 6.03 -2.92 15.88
C GLN A 136 4.67 -2.27 15.57
N ALA A 137 3.59 -3.07 15.49
CA ALA A 137 2.23 -2.56 15.35
C ALA A 137 1.60 -2.09 16.68
N GLY A 138 2.29 -2.26 17.83
CA GLY A 138 1.76 -1.97 19.15
C GLY A 138 0.57 -2.87 19.55
N LEU A 139 0.56 -4.12 19.04
CA LEU A 139 -0.52 -5.08 19.24
C LEU A 139 -0.09 -6.32 20.04
N LEU A 140 1.17 -6.39 20.50
CA LEU A 140 1.68 -7.55 21.22
C LEU A 140 0.87 -7.89 22.49
N PRO A 141 0.42 -6.92 23.32
CA PRO A 141 -0.43 -7.21 24.50
C PRO A 141 -1.79 -7.81 24.12
N LEU A 142 -2.22 -7.64 22.86
CA LEU A 142 -3.49 -8.11 22.32
C LEU A 142 -3.36 -9.38 21.49
N ALA A 143 -2.18 -10.02 21.47
CA ALA A 143 -1.86 -11.16 20.59
C ALA A 143 -2.87 -12.33 20.69
N ALA A 144 -3.35 -12.64 21.88
CA ALA A 144 -4.32 -13.72 22.13
C ALA A 144 -5.78 -13.29 21.91
N ARG A 145 -6.09 -11.97 21.85
CA ARG A 145 -7.47 -11.48 21.70
C ARG A 145 -8.02 -11.84 20.34
N PRO A 146 -9.32 -12.21 20.23
CA PRO A 146 -10.00 -12.35 18.95
C PRO A 146 -9.97 -11.03 18.17
N ALA A 147 -9.57 -11.06 16.89
CA ALA A 147 -9.43 -9.85 16.07
C ALA A 147 -10.74 -9.02 15.95
N ARG A 148 -11.89 -9.68 16.02
CA ARG A 148 -13.21 -9.04 15.92
C ARG A 148 -13.59 -8.16 17.12
N VAL A 149 -12.94 -8.33 18.28
CA VAL A 149 -13.23 -7.52 19.49
C VAL A 149 -12.23 -6.37 19.68
N LEU A 150 -11.30 -6.21 18.76
CA LEU A 150 -10.40 -5.08 18.70
C LEU A 150 -11.16 -3.80 18.33
N SER A 151 -10.70 -2.65 18.81
CA SER A 151 -11.18 -1.33 18.35
C SER A 151 -10.91 -1.12 16.86
N GLY A 152 -11.57 -0.16 16.22
CA GLY A 152 -11.37 0.15 14.80
C GLY A 152 -9.91 0.44 14.45
N GLY A 153 -9.23 1.24 15.25
CA GLY A 153 -7.81 1.54 15.07
C GLY A 153 -6.89 0.33 15.27
N GLU A 154 -7.20 -0.55 16.25
CA GLU A 154 -6.45 -1.81 16.45
C GLU A 154 -6.69 -2.78 15.29
N GLN A 155 -7.91 -2.86 14.75
CA GLN A 155 -8.22 -3.66 13.57
C GLN A 155 -7.47 -3.16 12.34
N GLN A 156 -7.38 -1.86 12.16
CA GLN A 156 -6.65 -1.25 11.05
C GLN A 156 -5.15 -1.52 11.18
N ARG A 157 -4.56 -1.33 12.37
CA ARG A 157 -3.15 -1.68 12.61
C ARG A 157 -2.88 -3.17 12.41
N LEU A 158 -3.81 -4.05 12.78
CA LEU A 158 -3.67 -5.49 12.51
C LEU A 158 -3.71 -5.81 11.02
N ALA A 159 -4.58 -5.14 10.24
CA ALA A 159 -4.63 -5.33 8.79
C ALA A 159 -3.32 -4.87 8.11
N LEU A 160 -2.79 -3.71 8.53
CA LEU A 160 -1.49 -3.21 8.09
C LEU A 160 -0.35 -4.16 8.45
N ALA A 161 -0.27 -4.58 9.71
CA ALA A 161 0.74 -5.51 10.22
C ALA A 161 0.70 -6.85 9.46
N ARG A 162 -0.50 -7.37 9.18
CA ARG A 162 -0.67 -8.60 8.40
C ARG A 162 -0.19 -8.44 6.95
N ALA A 163 -0.48 -7.32 6.32
CA ALA A 163 -0.03 -7.02 4.97
C ALA A 163 1.49 -6.85 4.93
N TRP A 164 2.05 -6.09 5.87
CA TRP A 164 3.48 -5.83 5.95
C TRP A 164 4.33 -7.05 6.35
N ALA A 165 3.80 -7.98 7.15
CA ALA A 165 4.47 -9.26 7.48
C ALA A 165 4.87 -10.05 6.23
N LEU A 166 4.22 -9.84 5.09
CA LEU A 166 4.56 -10.42 3.79
C LEU A 166 5.78 -9.76 3.13
N LYS A 167 6.32 -8.69 3.72
CA LYS A 167 7.42 -7.86 3.18
C LYS A 167 7.18 -7.45 1.72
N PRO A 168 6.03 -6.80 1.43
CA PRO A 168 5.73 -6.35 0.08
C PRO A 168 6.69 -5.24 -0.35
N GLN A 169 6.99 -5.16 -1.65
CA GLN A 169 7.70 -4.01 -2.21
C GLN A 169 6.80 -2.79 -2.34
N VAL A 170 5.50 -3.01 -2.56
CA VAL A 170 4.48 -1.96 -2.65
C VAL A 170 3.29 -2.30 -1.76
N LEU A 171 2.87 -1.32 -0.96
CA LEU A 171 1.69 -1.40 -0.10
C LEU A 171 0.66 -0.37 -0.56
N PHE A 172 -0.48 -0.85 -1.05
CA PHE A 172 -1.64 -0.04 -1.39
C PHE A 172 -2.57 0.11 -0.19
N LEU A 173 -3.03 1.34 0.05
CA LEU A 173 -3.89 1.68 1.18
C LEU A 173 -5.09 2.50 0.70
N ASP A 174 -6.27 1.95 0.86
CA ASP A 174 -7.51 2.64 0.50
C ASP A 174 -8.11 3.29 1.74
N GLU A 175 -7.90 4.60 1.91
CA GLU A 175 -8.35 5.43 3.04
C GLU A 175 -8.06 4.78 4.43
N PRO A 176 -6.80 4.54 4.80
CA PRO A 176 -6.44 3.69 5.93
C PRO A 176 -6.83 4.24 7.31
N THR A 177 -7.23 5.50 7.41
CA THR A 177 -7.60 6.15 8.68
C THR A 177 -9.04 6.67 8.68
N ALA A 178 -9.80 6.38 7.64
CA ALA A 178 -11.20 6.78 7.59
C ALA A 178 -11.98 6.27 8.82
N SER A 179 -12.72 7.16 9.45
CA SER A 179 -13.54 6.86 10.65
C SER A 179 -12.75 6.48 11.91
N LEU A 180 -11.46 6.79 12.00
CA LEU A 180 -10.65 6.64 13.20
C LEU A 180 -10.62 7.94 14.01
N ASP A 181 -10.52 7.79 15.32
CA ASP A 181 -10.23 8.93 16.20
C ASP A 181 -8.79 9.46 15.99
N PRO A 182 -8.47 10.68 16.46
CA PRO A 182 -7.15 11.26 16.25
C PRO A 182 -5.98 10.46 16.85
N ALA A 183 -6.20 9.73 17.96
CA ALA A 183 -5.15 8.93 18.58
C ALA A 183 -4.87 7.66 17.75
N ALA A 184 -5.92 6.99 17.30
CA ALA A 184 -5.83 5.83 16.41
C ALA A 184 -5.21 6.22 15.05
N THR A 185 -5.59 7.39 14.50
CA THR A 185 -5.01 7.94 13.26
C THR A 185 -3.50 8.11 13.41
N ARG A 186 -3.02 8.78 14.47
CA ARG A 186 -1.58 8.94 14.73
C ARG A 186 -0.85 7.59 14.84
N ALA A 187 -1.46 6.60 15.51
CA ALA A 187 -0.85 5.28 15.65
C ALA A 187 -0.74 4.54 14.30
N VAL A 188 -1.72 4.71 13.41
CA VAL A 188 -1.68 4.17 12.04
C VAL A 188 -0.62 4.90 11.22
N GLU A 189 -0.56 6.23 11.27
CA GLU A 189 0.43 7.03 10.54
C GLU A 189 1.87 6.68 10.98
N ALA A 190 2.12 6.53 12.28
CA ALA A 190 3.42 6.09 12.79
C ALA A 190 3.83 4.69 12.29
N LEU A 191 2.86 3.76 12.19
CA LEU A 191 3.12 2.45 11.61
C LEU A 191 3.41 2.54 10.11
N LEU A 192 2.73 3.42 9.37
CA LEU A 192 3.00 3.66 7.94
C LEU A 192 4.40 4.25 7.73
N ASP A 193 4.81 5.21 8.55
CA ASP A 193 6.16 5.76 8.52
C ASP A 193 7.21 4.66 8.75
N HIS A 194 6.99 3.81 9.77
CA HIS A 194 7.88 2.68 10.02
C HIS A 194 7.97 1.73 8.83
N ILE A 195 6.84 1.33 8.24
CA ILE A 195 6.77 0.47 7.05
C ILE A 195 7.54 1.10 5.88
N HIS A 196 7.35 2.40 5.65
CA HIS A 196 8.04 3.12 4.58
C HIS A 196 9.56 3.14 4.79
N HIS A 197 10.03 3.44 6.00
CA HIS A 197 11.45 3.43 6.35
C HIS A 197 12.11 2.04 6.19
N THR A 198 11.33 0.95 6.21
CA THR A 198 11.85 -0.39 5.88
C THR A 198 11.99 -0.65 4.38
N GLY A 199 11.72 0.34 3.52
CA GLY A 199 11.89 0.27 2.07
C GLY A 199 10.65 -0.16 1.30
N THR A 200 9.47 -0.26 1.94
CA THR A 200 8.20 -0.52 1.24
C THR A 200 7.68 0.78 0.62
N LYS A 201 7.45 0.79 -0.70
CA LYS A 201 6.73 1.88 -1.38
C LYS A 201 5.29 1.92 -0.89
N ILE A 202 4.81 3.12 -0.49
CA ILE A 202 3.41 3.33 -0.11
C ILE A 202 2.69 4.11 -1.21
N ILE A 203 1.54 3.59 -1.63
CA ILE A 203 0.58 4.27 -2.51
C ILE A 203 -0.77 4.26 -1.80
N MET A 204 -1.26 5.43 -1.37
CA MET A 204 -2.46 5.51 -0.56
C MET A 204 -3.47 6.52 -1.08
N THR A 205 -4.75 6.26 -0.81
CA THR A 205 -5.81 7.26 -1.01
C THR A 205 -6.16 7.91 0.31
N THR A 206 -6.51 9.18 0.27
CA THR A 206 -7.18 9.87 1.36
C THR A 206 -8.00 11.04 0.83
N HIS A 207 -8.96 11.49 1.59
CA HIS A 207 -9.67 12.75 1.38
C HIS A 207 -9.33 13.78 2.47
N ASP A 208 -8.54 13.38 3.48
CA ASP A 208 -8.06 14.26 4.55
C ASP A 208 -6.79 15.02 4.10
N LEU A 209 -6.94 16.32 3.88
CA LEU A 209 -5.83 17.21 3.49
C LEU A 209 -4.75 17.29 4.56
N GLY A 210 -5.11 17.24 5.84
CA GLY A 210 -4.16 17.24 6.94
C GLY A 210 -3.28 16.00 6.94
N GLN A 211 -3.87 14.82 6.70
CA GLN A 211 -3.13 13.57 6.54
C GLN A 211 -2.24 13.59 5.31
N ALA A 212 -2.77 14.05 4.17
CA ALA A 212 -1.99 14.13 2.95
C ALA A 212 -0.76 15.05 3.11
N ARG A 213 -0.91 16.19 3.78
CA ARG A 213 0.22 17.11 4.08
C ARG A 213 1.31 16.47 4.95
N ARG A 214 0.93 15.55 5.87
CA ARG A 214 1.91 14.87 6.76
C ARG A 214 2.61 13.70 6.09
N LEU A 215 1.91 12.98 5.19
CA LEU A 215 2.40 11.71 4.69
C LEU A 215 2.87 11.73 3.23
N ALA A 216 2.38 12.67 2.39
CA ALA A 216 2.72 12.68 0.99
C ALA A 216 4.13 13.21 0.73
N ASP A 217 4.89 12.50 -0.09
CA ASP A 217 6.08 13.03 -0.75
C ASP A 217 5.72 13.49 -2.18
N GLU A 218 4.74 12.83 -2.81
CA GLU A 218 4.15 13.21 -4.10
C GLU A 218 2.62 13.00 -4.08
N VAL A 219 1.90 13.81 -4.85
CA VAL A 219 0.44 13.82 -4.91
C VAL A 219 -0.04 13.55 -6.34
N LEU A 220 -0.93 12.57 -6.48
CA LEU A 220 -1.76 12.32 -7.66
C LEU A 220 -3.15 12.88 -7.37
N PHE A 221 -3.53 13.99 -7.98
CA PHE A 221 -4.86 14.58 -7.78
C PHE A 221 -5.82 14.14 -8.87
N LEU A 222 -6.85 13.41 -8.47
CA LEU A 222 -7.91 12.91 -9.35
C LEU A 222 -9.17 13.76 -9.23
N HIS A 223 -9.73 14.14 -10.38
CA HIS A 223 -11.01 14.80 -10.49
C HIS A 223 -11.83 14.19 -11.64
N HIS A 224 -13.07 13.80 -11.38
CA HIS A 224 -13.99 13.18 -12.36
C HIS A 224 -13.34 12.05 -13.21
N GLY A 225 -12.59 11.17 -12.58
CA GLY A 225 -11.95 10.06 -13.26
C GLY A 225 -10.72 10.43 -14.09
N ARG A 226 -10.24 11.66 -14.04
CA ARG A 226 -9.05 12.15 -14.74
C ARG A 226 -7.95 12.56 -13.77
N LEU A 227 -6.70 12.44 -14.20
CA LEU A 227 -5.56 12.98 -13.49
C LEU A 227 -5.49 14.48 -13.78
N ALA A 228 -5.91 15.31 -12.82
CA ALA A 228 -5.89 16.75 -12.96
C ALA A 228 -4.51 17.35 -12.65
N GLU A 229 -3.76 16.75 -11.71
CA GLU A 229 -2.41 17.19 -11.38
C GLU A 229 -1.58 16.03 -10.78
N TYR A 230 -0.29 15.98 -11.10
CA TYR A 230 0.69 15.14 -10.43
C TYR A 230 1.94 15.97 -10.12
N ALA A 231 2.27 16.12 -8.86
CA ALA A 231 3.35 16.98 -8.41
C ALA A 231 3.98 16.50 -7.09
N PRO A 232 5.22 16.93 -6.78
CA PRO A 232 5.75 16.82 -5.42
C PRO A 232 4.81 17.49 -4.42
N ALA A 233 4.65 16.90 -3.23
CA ALA A 233 3.68 17.38 -2.23
C ALA A 233 3.90 18.84 -1.86
N THR A 234 5.15 19.28 -1.72
CA THR A 234 5.48 20.68 -1.44
C THR A 234 4.93 21.64 -2.50
N ALA A 235 5.08 21.31 -3.78
CA ALA A 235 4.58 22.12 -4.89
C ALA A 235 3.04 22.08 -4.93
N PHE A 236 2.44 20.90 -4.84
CA PHE A 236 0.98 20.72 -4.86
C PHE A 236 0.28 21.54 -3.78
N PHE A 237 0.78 21.52 -2.54
CA PHE A 237 0.13 22.19 -1.42
C PHE A 237 0.44 23.70 -1.33
N SER A 238 1.50 24.19 -1.95
CA SER A 238 1.86 25.62 -1.92
C SER A 238 1.41 26.38 -3.17
N ASN A 239 1.45 25.74 -4.33
CA ASN A 239 1.15 26.38 -5.62
C ASN A 239 0.57 25.36 -6.61
N PRO A 240 -0.67 24.88 -6.40
CA PRO A 240 -1.32 23.92 -7.30
C PRO A 240 -1.46 24.53 -8.70
N GLN A 241 -1.18 23.74 -9.73
CA GLN A 241 -1.19 24.20 -11.12
C GLN A 241 -2.57 24.03 -11.76
N SER A 242 -3.37 23.05 -11.32
CA SER A 242 -4.72 22.86 -11.83
C SER A 242 -5.74 23.70 -11.04
N LYS A 243 -6.73 24.23 -11.73
CA LYS A 243 -7.83 24.99 -11.11
C LYS A 243 -8.63 24.12 -10.14
N GLU A 244 -8.78 22.84 -10.47
CA GLU A 244 -9.48 21.84 -9.68
C GLU A 244 -8.73 21.56 -8.37
N ALA A 245 -7.40 21.43 -8.42
CA ALA A 245 -6.59 21.25 -7.22
C ALA A 245 -6.63 22.48 -6.32
N ALA A 246 -6.51 23.68 -6.89
CA ALA A 246 -6.62 24.95 -6.15
C ALA A 246 -7.97 25.05 -5.43
N ALA A 247 -9.07 24.81 -6.14
CA ALA A 247 -10.42 24.86 -5.58
C ALA A 247 -10.62 23.80 -4.48
N PHE A 248 -10.06 22.60 -4.68
CA PHE A 248 -10.12 21.51 -3.68
C PHE A 248 -9.37 21.88 -2.39
N LEU A 249 -8.17 22.47 -2.51
CA LEU A 249 -7.36 22.91 -1.37
C LEU A 249 -8.01 24.05 -0.58
N GLU A 250 -8.78 24.92 -1.27
CA GLU A 250 -9.57 25.98 -0.65
C GLU A 250 -10.89 25.49 -0.02
N GLY A 251 -11.19 24.20 -0.12
CA GLY A 251 -12.44 23.61 0.40
C GLY A 251 -13.68 23.99 -0.43
N LYS A 252 -13.51 24.47 -1.66
CA LYS A 252 -14.63 24.75 -2.58
C LYS A 252 -15.23 23.45 -3.07
N LEU A 253 -16.56 23.43 -3.20
CA LEU A 253 -17.28 22.28 -3.77
C LEU A 253 -16.95 22.18 -5.26
N LEU A 254 -16.43 21.03 -5.66
CA LEU A 254 -16.17 20.68 -7.06
C LEU A 254 -17.35 19.86 -7.57
N TRP A 255 -18.13 20.43 -8.48
CA TRP A 255 -19.29 19.80 -9.13
C TRP A 255 -18.89 19.14 -10.45
#